data_5024a4b89db1a98cedabd0c11b6cc201
#
_entry.id   5024a4b89db1a98cedabd0c11b6cc201
#
_cell.length_a   1.000
_cell.length_b   1.000
_cell.length_c   1.000
_cell.angle_alpha   90.00
_cell.angle_beta   90.00
_cell.angle_gamma   90.00
#
_symmetry.space_group_name_H-M   'P 1'
#
loop_
_entity.id
_entity.type
_entity.pdbx_description
1 polymer ?
#
loop_
_entity_poly.entity_id
_entity_poly.type
_entity_poly.pdbx_seq_one_letter_code
_entity_poly.pdbx_strand_id
1 'polypeptide(L)'
;YYLEDGEYELAIENYEIYLDKVDPADSRFEEYTKRMEQANREFKYVRKVQKVVIVDSVILPKKHFLSAYLLSKENGSLSTTPQMIKESKTVEGTAYRTEIGDKIYYSDVDDSGQLQLYMRYKMLDGWSQPTVLEGMPEGDNNYPYMSSDGVTIYFANNSLEGLGGYDIFVTRFNTNTNRYLLPENMGMPFNSTAN
;
A
#
# COMPACT_ATOMS: atom_id res chain seq x y z
N TYR A 1 -21.79 -15.62 3.90
CA TYR A 1 -22.53 -16.00 2.68
C TYR A 1 -22.61 -14.80 1.71
N TYR A 2 -23.47 -13.76 1.93
CA TYR A 2 -23.60 -12.62 1.02
C TYR A 2 -22.29 -11.84 0.82
N LEU A 3 -21.50 -11.66 1.86
CA LEU A 3 -20.21 -10.98 1.78
C LEU A 3 -19.21 -11.76 0.90
N GLU A 4 -19.18 -13.07 1.04
CA GLU A 4 -18.32 -13.96 0.26
C GLU A 4 -18.73 -14.03 -1.22
N ASP A 5 -20.03 -13.87 -1.50
CA ASP A 5 -20.59 -13.83 -2.86
C ASP A 5 -20.49 -12.44 -3.52
N GLY A 6 -19.99 -11.43 -2.81
CA GLY A 6 -19.86 -10.05 -3.32
C GLY A 6 -21.16 -9.25 -3.31
N GLU A 7 -22.21 -9.75 -2.66
CA GLU A 7 -23.51 -9.11 -2.52
C GLU A 7 -23.51 -8.15 -1.31
N TYR A 8 -22.69 -7.11 -1.39
CA TYR A 8 -22.35 -6.22 -0.27
C TYR A 8 -23.55 -5.50 0.35
N GLU A 9 -24.49 -5.00 -0.46
CA GLU A 9 -25.70 -4.30 0.04
C GLU A 9 -26.53 -5.24 0.91
N LEU A 10 -26.74 -6.49 0.43
CA LEU A 10 -27.49 -7.49 1.20
C LEU A 10 -26.74 -7.94 2.44
N ALA A 11 -25.40 -8.04 2.38
CA ALA A 11 -24.58 -8.36 3.55
C ALA A 11 -24.73 -7.29 4.62
N ILE A 12 -24.60 -6.00 4.26
CA ILE A 12 -24.72 -4.85 5.18
C ILE A 12 -26.11 -4.84 5.83
N GLU A 13 -27.17 -4.92 5.04
CA GLU A 13 -28.55 -4.93 5.54
C GLU A 13 -28.77 -6.07 6.56
N ASN A 14 -28.30 -7.28 6.26
CA ASN A 14 -28.43 -8.41 7.18
C ASN A 14 -27.61 -8.26 8.46
N TYR A 15 -26.41 -7.68 8.39
CA TYR A 15 -25.62 -7.37 9.59
C TYR A 15 -26.28 -6.29 10.44
N GLU A 16 -26.84 -5.24 9.85
CA GLU A 16 -27.59 -4.21 10.57
C GLU A 16 -28.79 -4.81 11.31
N ILE A 17 -29.61 -5.62 10.62
CA ILE A 17 -30.77 -6.30 11.21
C ILE A 17 -30.37 -7.23 12.37
N TYR A 18 -29.24 -7.91 12.25
CA TYR A 18 -28.75 -8.81 13.29
C TYR A 18 -28.25 -8.01 14.50
N LEU A 19 -27.40 -7.01 14.28
CA LEU A 19 -26.79 -6.21 15.35
C LEU A 19 -27.82 -5.36 16.11
N ASP A 20 -28.94 -4.97 15.48
CA ASP A 20 -30.06 -4.27 16.15
C ASP A 20 -30.81 -5.20 17.15
N LYS A 21 -30.75 -6.50 16.94
CA LYS A 21 -31.51 -7.50 17.74
C LYS A 21 -30.67 -8.25 18.75
N VAL A 22 -29.36 -8.30 18.60
CA VAL A 22 -28.47 -9.05 19.46
C VAL A 22 -27.99 -8.18 20.63
N ASP A 23 -27.84 -8.82 21.80
CA ASP A 23 -27.26 -8.13 22.96
C ASP A 23 -25.80 -7.77 22.68
N PRO A 24 -25.37 -6.52 22.91
CA PRO A 24 -23.97 -6.13 22.77
C PRO A 24 -22.97 -6.95 23.61
N ALA A 25 -23.45 -7.63 24.67
CA ALA A 25 -22.66 -8.56 25.47
C ALA A 25 -22.50 -9.97 24.85
N ASP A 26 -23.21 -10.27 23.73
CA ASP A 26 -23.04 -11.54 23.01
C ASP A 26 -21.62 -11.62 22.43
N SER A 27 -20.96 -12.75 22.57
CA SER A 27 -19.60 -12.99 22.08
C SER A 27 -19.43 -12.78 20.57
N ARG A 28 -20.51 -12.83 19.81
CA ARG A 28 -20.53 -12.66 18.35
C ARG A 28 -20.74 -11.21 17.92
N PHE A 29 -21.15 -10.32 18.83
CA PHE A 29 -21.44 -8.92 18.49
C PHE A 29 -20.24 -8.22 17.86
N GLU A 30 -19.06 -8.34 18.45
CA GLU A 30 -17.83 -7.75 17.95
C GLU A 30 -17.42 -8.33 16.57
N GLU A 31 -17.55 -9.66 16.38
CA GLU A 31 -17.25 -10.31 15.12
C GLU A 31 -18.13 -9.77 13.98
N TYR A 32 -19.44 -9.72 14.20
CA TYR A 32 -20.39 -9.26 13.17
C TYR A 32 -20.30 -7.75 12.92
N THR A 33 -19.94 -6.96 13.92
CA THR A 33 -19.60 -5.53 13.73
C THR A 33 -18.43 -5.36 12.79
N LYS A 34 -17.33 -6.10 13.02
CA LYS A 34 -16.14 -6.07 12.13
C LYS A 34 -16.47 -6.52 10.71
N ARG A 35 -17.31 -7.55 10.54
CA ARG A 35 -17.75 -8.02 9.21
C ARG A 35 -18.61 -6.99 8.49
N MET A 36 -19.47 -6.28 9.20
CA MET A 36 -20.27 -5.18 8.65
C MET A 36 -19.38 -4.01 8.21
N GLU A 37 -18.39 -3.64 9.02
CA GLU A 37 -17.42 -2.63 8.66
C GLU A 37 -16.60 -3.03 7.43
N GLN A 38 -16.19 -4.28 7.33
CA GLN A 38 -15.55 -4.83 6.15
C GLN A 38 -16.45 -4.73 4.91
N ALA A 39 -17.71 -5.18 5.01
CA ALA A 39 -18.67 -5.09 3.91
C ALA A 39 -18.86 -3.65 3.44
N ASN A 40 -18.98 -2.68 4.36
CA ASN A 40 -19.10 -1.27 4.04
C ASN A 40 -17.84 -0.73 3.32
N ARG A 41 -16.63 -1.12 3.74
CA ARG A 41 -15.39 -0.74 3.06
C ARG A 41 -15.35 -1.30 1.63
N GLU A 42 -15.59 -2.60 1.47
CA GLU A 42 -15.57 -3.26 0.16
C GLU A 42 -16.61 -2.67 -0.79
N PHE A 43 -17.83 -2.42 -0.30
CA PHE A 43 -18.89 -1.79 -1.08
C PHE A 43 -18.53 -0.39 -1.58
N LYS A 44 -17.89 0.42 -0.74
CA LYS A 44 -17.40 1.75 -1.12
C LYS A 44 -16.44 1.69 -2.32
N TYR A 45 -15.59 0.67 -2.36
CA TYR A 45 -14.60 0.51 -3.43
C TYR A 45 -15.18 -0.12 -4.69
N VAL A 46 -16.09 -1.10 -4.57
CA VAL A 46 -16.75 -1.76 -5.71
C VAL A 46 -17.61 -0.80 -6.52
N ARG A 47 -18.30 0.14 -5.90
CA ARG A 47 -19.17 1.12 -6.61
C ARG A 47 -18.44 1.99 -7.63
N LYS A 48 -17.11 2.08 -7.56
CA LYS A 48 -16.28 2.91 -8.44
C LYS A 48 -15.55 2.11 -9.52
N VAL A 49 -15.76 0.80 -9.57
CA VAL A 49 -14.99 -0.08 -10.46
C VAL A 49 -15.47 0.05 -11.89
N GLN A 50 -14.55 0.37 -12.81
CA GLN A 50 -14.73 0.16 -14.24
C GLN A 50 -14.34 -1.28 -14.59
N LYS A 51 -14.99 -1.85 -15.62
CA LYS A 51 -14.66 -3.20 -16.08
C LYS A 51 -13.19 -3.27 -16.51
N VAL A 52 -12.44 -4.11 -15.82
CA VAL A 52 -11.02 -4.35 -16.12
C VAL A 52 -10.90 -5.52 -17.10
N VAL A 53 -10.04 -5.34 -18.11
CA VAL A 53 -9.64 -6.41 -19.02
C VAL A 53 -8.21 -6.80 -18.70
N ILE A 54 -7.99 -8.05 -18.29
CA ILE A 54 -6.65 -8.59 -18.11
C ILE A 54 -6.03 -8.80 -19.50
N VAL A 55 -4.99 -8.03 -19.80
CA VAL A 55 -4.30 -8.08 -21.09
C VAL A 55 -3.23 -9.17 -21.09
N ASP A 56 -2.56 -9.35 -19.95
CA ASP A 56 -1.50 -10.34 -19.79
C ASP A 56 -1.35 -10.75 -18.32
N SER A 57 -0.78 -11.92 -18.08
CA SER A 57 -0.47 -12.41 -16.73
C SER A 57 0.85 -13.16 -16.73
N VAL A 58 1.68 -12.94 -15.67
CA VAL A 58 2.97 -13.59 -15.51
C VAL A 58 2.99 -14.33 -14.17
N ILE A 59 3.33 -15.62 -14.21
CA ILE A 59 3.47 -16.45 -13.01
C ILE A 59 4.95 -16.64 -12.72
N LEU A 60 5.40 -16.15 -11.56
CA LEU A 60 6.79 -16.21 -11.14
C LEU A 60 6.93 -16.65 -9.67
N PRO A 61 8.04 -17.30 -9.31
CA PRO A 61 8.41 -17.42 -7.90
C PRO A 61 8.59 -16.03 -7.26
N LYS A 62 8.12 -15.83 -6.02
CA LYS A 62 8.19 -14.55 -5.29
C LYS A 62 9.59 -13.92 -5.32
N LYS A 63 10.65 -14.72 -5.21
CA LYS A 63 12.05 -14.26 -5.26
C LYS A 63 12.47 -13.62 -6.60
N HIS A 64 11.72 -13.85 -7.68
CA HIS A 64 11.98 -13.31 -9.02
C HIS A 64 11.00 -12.21 -9.40
N PHE A 65 10.13 -11.78 -8.47
CA PHE A 65 9.09 -10.78 -8.72
C PHE A 65 9.65 -9.51 -9.36
N LEU A 66 10.72 -8.94 -8.81
CA LEU A 66 11.32 -7.71 -9.35
C LEU A 66 11.91 -7.89 -10.77
N SER A 67 12.29 -9.11 -11.17
CA SER A 67 12.82 -9.37 -12.51
C SER A 67 11.75 -9.41 -13.60
N ALA A 68 10.46 -9.50 -13.24
CA ALA A 68 9.35 -9.41 -14.19
C ALA A 68 9.09 -7.98 -14.67
N TYR A 69 9.48 -7.01 -13.87
CA TYR A 69 9.30 -5.59 -14.20
C TYR A 69 10.52 -5.05 -14.94
N LEU A 70 10.47 -5.17 -16.27
CA LEU A 70 11.43 -4.50 -17.15
C LEU A 70 11.07 -3.00 -17.18
N LEU A 71 11.43 -2.30 -16.11
CA LEU A 71 11.34 -0.83 -16.15
C LEU A 71 12.29 -0.33 -17.24
N SER A 72 11.78 0.55 -18.11
CA SER A 72 12.66 1.29 -19.01
C SER A 72 13.63 2.11 -18.17
N LYS A 73 14.82 2.40 -18.70
CA LYS A 73 15.80 3.23 -17.98
C LYS A 73 15.23 4.58 -17.55
N GLU A 74 14.24 5.08 -18.29
CA GLU A 74 13.50 6.31 -18.04
C GLU A 74 12.58 6.25 -16.81
N ASN A 75 12.30 5.06 -16.27
CA ASN A 75 11.46 4.86 -15.09
C ASN A 75 12.27 4.57 -13.82
N GLY A 76 13.58 4.78 -13.84
CA GLY A 76 14.45 4.50 -12.70
C GLY A 76 14.81 3.02 -12.54
N SER A 77 15.15 2.62 -11.32
CA SER A 77 15.54 1.23 -11.02
C SER A 77 14.99 0.75 -9.69
N LEU A 78 14.55 -0.51 -9.68
CA LEU A 78 14.06 -1.22 -8.50
C LEU A 78 15.10 -2.24 -8.02
N SER A 79 15.18 -2.41 -6.70
CA SER A 79 16.02 -3.42 -6.06
C SER A 79 15.46 -3.75 -4.67
N THR A 80 16.06 -4.68 -3.97
CA THR A 80 15.82 -4.84 -2.53
C THR A 80 16.56 -3.75 -1.75
N THR A 81 16.02 -3.35 -0.60
CA THR A 81 16.65 -2.32 0.23
C THR A 81 18.10 -2.68 0.60
N PRO A 82 18.42 -3.91 1.05
CA PRO A 82 19.81 -4.26 1.39
C PRO A 82 20.81 -4.17 0.22
N GLN A 83 20.33 -4.29 -1.02
CA GLN A 83 21.20 -4.15 -2.20
C GLN A 83 21.54 -2.68 -2.51
N MET A 84 20.61 -1.75 -2.22
CA MET A 84 20.82 -0.31 -2.43
C MET A 84 21.38 0.40 -1.20
N ILE A 85 20.94 0.01 -0.01
CA ILE A 85 21.24 0.63 1.28
C ILE A 85 21.95 -0.40 2.13
N LYS A 86 23.26 -0.29 2.23
CA LYS A 86 24.09 -1.28 2.95
C LYS A 86 23.84 -1.30 4.45
N GLU A 87 23.42 -0.18 5.01
CA GLU A 87 23.11 0.00 6.44
C GLU A 87 21.67 -0.39 6.79
N SER A 88 20.91 -0.94 5.84
CA SER A 88 19.53 -1.36 6.05
C SER A 88 19.42 -2.40 7.16
N LYS A 89 18.38 -2.24 7.98
CA LYS A 89 18.03 -3.15 9.07
C LYS A 89 17.09 -4.28 8.59
N THR A 90 16.44 -4.13 7.43
CA THR A 90 15.48 -5.10 6.91
C THR A 90 16.07 -5.97 5.80
N VAL A 91 15.54 -7.18 5.66
CA VAL A 91 15.79 -8.09 4.53
C VAL A 91 14.64 -8.10 3.50
N GLU A 92 13.48 -7.53 3.85
CA GLU A 92 12.23 -7.58 3.08
C GLU A 92 11.87 -6.27 2.38
N GLY A 93 12.57 -5.18 2.70
CA GLY A 93 12.32 -3.87 2.12
C GLY A 93 12.69 -3.80 0.64
N THR A 94 11.98 -2.95 -0.09
CA THR A 94 12.29 -2.61 -1.48
C THR A 94 12.76 -1.18 -1.60
N ALA A 95 13.61 -0.92 -2.59
CA ALA A 95 14.17 0.38 -2.88
C ALA A 95 13.99 0.74 -4.36
N TYR A 96 13.60 1.97 -4.58
CA TYR A 96 13.47 2.59 -5.89
C TYR A 96 14.41 3.79 -6.00
N ARG A 97 15.23 3.81 -7.04
CA ARG A 97 16.07 4.94 -7.39
C ARG A 97 15.53 5.65 -8.63
N THR A 98 15.37 6.96 -8.56
CA THR A 98 14.91 7.81 -9.66
C THR A 98 15.76 7.64 -10.92
N GLU A 99 15.21 7.97 -12.09
CA GLU A 99 15.90 7.94 -13.38
C GLU A 99 17.22 8.74 -13.36
N ILE A 100 17.16 9.98 -12.88
CA ILE A 100 18.31 10.87 -12.75
C ILE A 100 19.33 10.31 -11.73
N GLY A 101 18.90 9.41 -10.85
CA GLY A 101 19.74 8.80 -9.83
C GLY A 101 20.08 9.75 -8.66
N ASP A 102 19.31 10.81 -8.51
CA ASP A 102 19.48 11.85 -7.48
C ASP A 102 18.75 11.54 -6.17
N LYS A 103 17.77 10.62 -6.19
CA LYS A 103 16.99 10.21 -5.02
C LYS A 103 16.81 8.71 -4.97
N ILE A 104 16.76 8.19 -3.74
CA ILE A 104 16.37 6.81 -3.45
C ILE A 104 15.20 6.88 -2.45
N TYR A 105 14.10 6.20 -2.79
CA TYR A 105 12.99 5.92 -1.90
C TYR A 105 13.07 4.44 -1.52
N TYR A 106 12.93 4.10 -0.26
CA TYR A 106 13.08 2.73 0.19
C TYR A 106 12.30 2.46 1.47
N SER A 107 12.02 1.19 1.72
CA SER A 107 11.41 0.74 2.96
C SER A 107 12.48 0.19 3.88
N ASP A 108 12.46 0.58 5.14
CA ASP A 108 13.31 -0.01 6.17
C ASP A 108 12.53 -0.08 7.49
N VAL A 109 12.96 -0.93 8.41
CA VAL A 109 12.31 -1.04 9.70
C VAL A 109 12.70 0.13 10.61
N ASP A 110 11.68 0.68 11.27
CA ASP A 110 11.88 1.66 12.34
C ASP A 110 12.25 0.99 13.67
N ASP A 111 12.29 1.76 14.75
CA ASP A 111 12.63 1.25 16.08
C ASP A 111 11.53 0.35 16.69
N SER A 112 10.31 0.36 16.14
CA SER A 112 9.22 -0.54 16.52
C SER A 112 9.23 -1.86 15.75
N GLY A 113 10.06 -1.96 14.70
CA GLY A 113 10.14 -3.11 13.80
C GLY A 113 9.15 -3.06 12.64
N GLN A 114 8.43 -1.95 12.45
CA GLN A 114 7.54 -1.74 11.30
C GLN A 114 8.30 -1.17 10.10
N LEU A 115 7.92 -1.59 8.89
CA LEU A 115 8.46 -1.02 7.66
C LEU A 115 7.91 0.39 7.44
N GLN A 116 8.81 1.35 7.36
CA GLN A 116 8.49 2.74 7.04
C GLN A 116 9.18 3.16 5.75
N LEU A 117 8.62 4.18 5.08
CA LEU A 117 9.23 4.74 3.88
C LEU A 117 10.24 5.81 4.23
N TYR A 118 11.40 5.69 3.64
CA TYR A 118 12.51 6.64 3.75
C TYR A 118 12.92 7.18 2.39
N MET A 119 13.55 8.34 2.40
CA MET A 119 14.18 8.93 1.25
C MET A 119 15.62 9.34 1.58
N ARG A 120 16.52 9.20 0.61
CA ARG A 120 17.83 9.85 0.57
C ARG A 120 18.00 10.59 -0.75
N TYR A 121 18.70 11.69 -0.73
CA TYR A 121 19.10 12.43 -1.93
C TYR A 121 20.61 12.42 -2.08
N LYS A 122 21.07 12.50 -3.33
CA LYS A 122 22.49 12.48 -3.67
C LYS A 122 23.11 13.84 -3.36
N MET A 123 24.22 13.80 -2.66
CA MET A 123 25.08 14.95 -2.34
C MET A 123 26.39 14.86 -3.13
N LEU A 124 27.26 15.87 -3.01
CA LEU A 124 28.56 15.90 -3.69
C LEU A 124 29.46 14.72 -3.26
N ASP A 125 29.40 14.36 -2.01
CA ASP A 125 30.26 13.36 -1.34
C ASP A 125 29.52 12.14 -0.83
N GLY A 126 28.36 11.83 -1.40
CA GLY A 126 27.62 10.62 -1.03
C GLY A 126 26.11 10.80 -1.02
N TRP A 127 25.46 10.13 -0.09
CA TRP A 127 24.01 10.20 0.13
C TRP A 127 23.71 10.92 1.43
N SER A 128 22.60 11.66 1.46
CA SER A 128 22.10 12.29 2.69
C SER A 128 21.79 11.25 3.77
N GLN A 129 21.63 11.71 5.00
CA GLN A 129 21.02 10.89 6.04
C GLN A 129 19.60 10.49 5.61
N PRO A 130 19.09 9.33 6.08
CA PRO A 130 17.72 8.92 5.85
C PRO A 130 16.74 9.97 6.36
N THR A 131 15.73 10.27 5.58
CA THR A 131 14.59 11.09 5.98
C THR A 131 13.33 10.25 5.86
N VAL A 132 12.58 10.09 6.95
CA VAL A 132 11.29 9.37 6.93
C VAL A 132 10.26 10.18 6.14
N LEU A 133 9.42 9.50 5.37
CA LEU A 133 8.27 10.10 4.72
C LEU A 133 7.14 10.18 5.74
N GLU A 134 6.90 11.38 6.28
CA GLU A 134 5.85 11.60 7.28
C GLU A 134 4.44 11.51 6.67
N GLY A 135 3.47 11.14 7.50
CA GLY A 135 2.05 11.09 7.13
C GLY A 135 1.64 9.81 6.41
N MET A 136 2.48 8.78 6.39
CA MET A 136 2.11 7.46 5.88
C MET A 136 1.14 6.75 6.83
N PRO A 137 0.27 5.84 6.32
CA PRO A 137 -0.64 5.07 7.16
C PRO A 137 0.10 4.20 8.18
N GLU A 138 -0.60 3.82 9.25
CA GLU A 138 -0.12 2.80 10.18
C GLU A 138 0.09 1.46 9.46
N GLY A 139 0.90 0.56 10.04
CA GLY A 139 1.27 -0.72 9.45
C GLY A 139 2.57 -0.63 8.63
N ASP A 140 2.85 -1.70 7.90
CA ASP A 140 4.04 -1.79 7.06
C ASP A 140 3.85 -1.04 5.75
N ASN A 141 4.74 -0.12 5.47
CA ASN A 141 4.80 0.64 4.23
C ASN A 141 5.96 0.13 3.38
N ASN A 142 5.67 -0.43 2.18
CA ASN A 142 6.67 -1.06 1.32
C ASN A 142 6.44 -0.71 -0.16
N TYR A 143 7.34 -1.16 -1.01
CA TYR A 143 7.27 -1.02 -2.48
C TYR A 143 7.11 0.42 -2.97
N PRO A 144 7.93 1.39 -2.51
CA PRO A 144 7.84 2.77 -2.97
C PRO A 144 8.19 2.91 -4.45
N TYR A 145 7.39 3.70 -5.16
CA TYR A 145 7.65 4.09 -6.54
C TYR A 145 7.28 5.57 -6.73
N MET A 146 8.26 6.38 -7.11
CA MET A 146 8.04 7.78 -7.46
C MET A 146 7.70 7.89 -8.94
N SER A 147 6.57 8.52 -9.23
CA SER A 147 6.18 8.84 -10.61
C SER A 147 7.17 9.81 -11.28
N SER A 148 7.19 9.80 -12.60
CA SER A 148 8.02 10.72 -13.40
C SER A 148 7.71 12.21 -13.20
N ASP A 149 6.56 12.54 -12.59
CA ASP A 149 6.20 13.92 -12.21
C ASP A 149 7.03 14.43 -11.01
N GLY A 150 7.77 13.56 -10.33
CA GLY A 150 8.64 13.89 -9.21
C GLY A 150 7.94 14.27 -7.91
N VAL A 151 6.59 14.18 -7.86
CA VAL A 151 5.77 14.57 -6.69
C VAL A 151 4.79 13.49 -6.25
N THR A 152 4.37 12.60 -7.15
CA THR A 152 3.44 11.51 -6.84
C THR A 152 4.20 10.24 -6.48
N ILE A 153 3.93 9.70 -5.30
CA ILE A 153 4.51 8.43 -4.86
C ILE A 153 3.41 7.38 -4.66
N TYR A 154 3.65 6.20 -5.21
CA TYR A 154 2.86 4.99 -4.99
C TYR A 154 3.63 4.09 -4.02
N PHE A 155 2.91 3.39 -3.15
CA PHE A 155 3.49 2.42 -2.23
C PHE A 155 2.43 1.40 -1.83
N ALA A 156 2.83 0.31 -1.22
CA ALA A 156 1.91 -0.66 -0.64
C ALA A 156 1.92 -0.57 0.88
N ASN A 157 0.74 -0.72 1.49
CA ASN A 157 0.54 -0.68 2.93
C ASN A 157 -0.42 -1.80 3.36
N ASN A 158 -0.16 -2.42 4.51
CA ASN A 158 -0.95 -3.54 5.05
C ASN A 158 -1.85 -3.16 6.24
N SER A 159 -2.22 -1.88 6.34
CA SER A 159 -3.09 -1.41 7.42
C SER A 159 -4.48 -2.04 7.37
N LEU A 160 -5.18 -2.00 8.51
CA LEU A 160 -6.57 -2.45 8.62
C LEU A 160 -7.58 -1.58 7.82
N GLU A 161 -7.14 -0.44 7.31
CA GLU A 161 -7.95 0.43 6.44
C GLU A 161 -7.98 -0.06 4.99
N GLY A 162 -7.15 -1.05 4.65
CA GLY A 162 -7.08 -1.69 3.35
C GLY A 162 -8.24 -2.66 3.07
N LEU A 163 -8.24 -3.21 1.85
CA LEU A 163 -9.15 -4.27 1.42
C LEU A 163 -8.62 -5.66 1.76
N GLY A 164 -7.31 -5.83 1.76
CA GLY A 164 -6.64 -7.10 1.98
C GLY A 164 -5.35 -6.97 2.78
N GLY A 165 -4.30 -7.75 2.44
CA GLY A 165 -2.99 -7.64 3.07
C GLY A 165 -2.28 -6.35 2.67
N TYR A 166 -1.56 -6.33 1.55
CA TYR A 166 -0.93 -5.12 1.03
C TYR A 166 -1.80 -4.48 -0.05
N ASP A 167 -2.27 -3.28 0.21
CA ASP A 167 -2.99 -2.45 -0.74
C ASP A 167 -2.11 -1.34 -1.30
N ILE A 168 -2.34 -0.97 -2.54
CA ILE A 168 -1.65 0.15 -3.19
C ILE A 168 -2.28 1.46 -2.73
N PHE A 169 -1.44 2.35 -2.22
CA PHE A 169 -1.77 3.72 -1.85
C PHE A 169 -1.03 4.71 -2.76
N VAL A 170 -1.59 5.89 -2.87
CA VAL A 170 -0.99 7.02 -3.59
C VAL A 170 -1.03 8.26 -2.73
N THR A 171 0.06 9.03 -2.74
CA THR A 171 0.10 10.36 -2.15
C THR A 171 0.90 11.32 -3.02
N ARG A 172 0.82 12.61 -2.73
CA ARG A 172 1.52 13.66 -3.46
C ARG A 172 2.27 14.59 -2.52
N PHE A 173 3.48 14.94 -2.89
CA PHE A 173 4.26 15.94 -2.18
C PHE A 173 3.73 17.33 -2.49
N ASN A 174 3.35 18.08 -1.45
CA ASN A 174 2.91 19.45 -1.55
C ASN A 174 4.11 20.37 -1.30
N THR A 175 4.59 21.01 -2.36
CA THR A 175 5.76 21.90 -2.31
C THR A 175 5.53 23.17 -1.48
N ASN A 176 4.27 23.61 -1.33
CA ASN A 176 3.94 24.79 -0.52
C ASN A 176 4.06 24.54 0.98
N THR A 177 3.67 23.32 1.42
CA THR A 177 3.72 22.92 2.82
C THR A 177 4.94 22.09 3.16
N ASN A 178 5.70 21.65 2.15
CA ASN A 178 6.84 20.74 2.25
C ASN A 178 6.50 19.41 2.93
N ARG A 179 5.30 18.89 2.66
CA ARG A 179 4.77 17.62 3.23
C ARG A 179 4.03 16.82 2.18
N TYR A 180 3.94 15.52 2.42
CA TYR A 180 3.03 14.66 1.67
C TYR A 180 1.58 14.92 2.10
N LEU A 181 0.65 14.85 1.14
CA LEU A 181 -0.78 14.85 1.42
C LEU A 181 -1.17 13.52 2.10
N LEU A 182 -2.37 13.47 2.67
CA LEU A 182 -2.91 12.24 3.22
C LEU A 182 -2.96 11.17 2.12
N PRO A 183 -2.35 9.99 2.33
CA PRO A 183 -2.39 8.92 1.35
C PRO A 183 -3.81 8.41 1.10
N GLU A 184 -4.11 8.11 -0.15
CA GLU A 184 -5.40 7.57 -0.59
C GLU A 184 -5.20 6.11 -1.05
N ASN A 185 -6.04 5.18 -0.53
CA ASN A 185 -6.12 3.83 -1.04
C ASN A 185 -6.67 3.86 -2.47
N MET A 186 -5.99 3.24 -3.41
CA MET A 186 -6.42 3.25 -4.83
C MET A 186 -7.69 2.44 -5.08
N GLY A 187 -8.09 1.60 -4.14
CA GLY A 187 -9.29 0.80 -4.25
C GLY A 187 -9.29 -0.20 -5.41
N MET A 188 -10.45 -0.79 -5.66
CA MET A 188 -10.60 -1.69 -6.81
C MET A 188 -10.55 -0.89 -8.12
N PRO A 189 -9.97 -1.44 -9.17
CA PRO A 189 -9.48 -2.81 -9.35
C PRO A 189 -7.99 -3.00 -9.00
N PHE A 190 -7.31 -1.98 -8.49
CA PHE A 190 -5.88 -2.06 -8.17
C PHE A 190 -5.64 -2.88 -6.90
N ASN A 191 -6.56 -2.79 -5.96
CA ASN A 191 -6.56 -3.53 -4.70
C ASN A 191 -7.71 -4.52 -4.66
N SER A 192 -7.56 -5.60 -3.89
CA SER A 192 -8.59 -6.62 -3.74
C SER A 192 -8.53 -7.27 -2.36
N THR A 193 -9.55 -8.03 -2.01
CA THR A 193 -9.58 -8.84 -0.78
C THR A 193 -8.71 -10.09 -0.86
N ALA A 194 -8.26 -10.46 -2.07
CA ALA A 194 -7.40 -11.61 -2.32
C ALA A 194 -5.93 -11.20 -2.29
N ASN A 195 -5.23 -11.59 -1.22
CA ASN A 195 -3.78 -11.43 -1.07
C ASN A 195 -3.11 -12.73 -0.78
#